data_90e094976fe582f77f1c595dbe32f543
#
_entry.id   90e094976fe582f77f1c595dbe32f543
#
_cell.length_a   1.000
_cell.length_b   1.000
_cell.length_c   1.000
_cell.angle_alpha   90.00
_cell.angle_beta   90.00
_cell.angle_gamma   90.00
#
_symmetry.space_group_name_H-M   'P 1'
#
loop_
_entity.id
_entity.type
_entity.pdbx_description
1 polymer ?
#
loop_
_entity_poly.entity_id
_entity_poly.type
_entity_poly.pdbx_seq_one_letter_code
_entity_poly.pdbx_strand_id
1 'polypeptide(L)'
;VFEKTRTPLRSWFAAVWYATNQKHGVSALGLQRVLGLGSYQTAWMMLHRLRRAMIRPGRERLAGVVEVDETYVGGPDPWSRKPRRKLRKKPARPQSKKSIVVIAVEVLQPKGFGRVRLRRVAAADEDSLLPFVLESIEPGSTIHTDGSAAYRSLPDHGYVRDKTVILGSAEPAHVSLPAVHRVAALLKRWLLGTHHGSVQPHQLDAYLDEFTFRFNRRSSRSRGLLFYRLLEQVVATTPVTYRTLADKHNL
;
A
#
# COMPACT_ATOMS: atom_id res chain seq x y z
N VAL A 1 -11.84 -15.13 9.86
CA VAL A 1 -11.02 -14.35 10.82
C VAL A 1 -11.45 -14.60 12.26
N PHE A 2 -12.74 -14.79 12.52
CA PHE A 2 -13.30 -14.91 13.89
C PHE A 2 -13.23 -16.33 14.46
N GLU A 3 -12.87 -17.31 13.66
CA GLU A 3 -12.82 -18.70 14.08
C GLU A 3 -11.88 -18.89 15.27
N LYS A 4 -12.35 -19.58 16.30
CA LYS A 4 -11.63 -19.86 17.55
C LYS A 4 -11.04 -18.62 18.26
N THR A 5 -11.64 -17.43 18.06
CA THR A 5 -11.19 -16.23 18.77
C THR A 5 -11.54 -16.27 20.25
N ARG A 6 -10.59 -15.88 21.11
CA ARG A 6 -10.82 -15.66 22.53
C ARG A 6 -11.24 -14.22 22.84
N THR A 7 -11.06 -13.32 21.86
CA THR A 7 -11.46 -11.92 21.99
C THR A 7 -12.97 -11.80 21.73
N PRO A 8 -13.73 -11.11 22.57
CA PRO A 8 -15.18 -10.94 22.38
C PRO A 8 -15.53 -10.36 21.01
N LEU A 9 -16.56 -10.85 20.35
CA LEU A 9 -17.00 -10.37 19.03
C LEU A 9 -17.31 -8.88 19.02
N ARG A 10 -17.85 -8.32 20.11
CA ARG A 10 -18.06 -6.87 20.24
C ARG A 10 -16.75 -6.07 20.03
N SER A 11 -15.64 -6.58 20.53
CA SER A 11 -14.33 -5.91 20.35
C SER A 11 -13.86 -6.01 18.90
N TRP A 12 -14.15 -7.11 18.22
CA TRP A 12 -13.90 -7.28 16.79
C TRP A 12 -14.74 -6.31 15.94
N PHE A 13 -16.04 -6.21 16.23
CA PHE A 13 -16.92 -5.29 15.51
C PHE A 13 -16.51 -3.83 15.72
N ALA A 14 -16.14 -3.47 16.96
CA ALA A 14 -15.58 -2.17 17.23
C ALA A 14 -14.26 -1.93 16.47
N ALA A 15 -13.36 -2.93 16.40
CA ALA A 15 -12.14 -2.81 15.61
C ALA A 15 -12.42 -2.61 14.11
N VAL A 16 -13.37 -3.35 13.52
CA VAL A 16 -13.83 -3.16 12.13
C VAL A 16 -14.37 -1.74 11.94
N TRP A 17 -15.20 -1.27 12.88
CA TRP A 17 -15.74 0.09 12.85
C TRP A 17 -14.63 1.14 12.87
N TYR A 18 -13.69 1.07 13.79
CA TYR A 18 -12.55 1.99 13.85
C TYR A 18 -11.70 1.93 12.59
N ALA A 19 -11.39 0.75 12.07
CA ALA A 19 -10.60 0.57 10.86
C ALA A 19 -11.25 1.22 9.63
N THR A 20 -12.58 1.24 9.53
CA THR A 20 -13.31 1.80 8.38
C THR A 20 -13.69 3.26 8.53
N ASN A 21 -13.92 3.75 9.75
CA ASN A 21 -14.47 5.09 9.97
C ASN A 21 -13.41 6.16 10.26
N GLN A 22 -12.25 5.80 10.80
CA GLN A 22 -11.21 6.79 11.10
C GLN A 22 -10.55 7.30 9.80
N LYS A 23 -10.53 8.62 9.59
CA LYS A 23 -9.96 9.25 8.39
C LYS A 23 -8.51 8.84 8.13
N HIS A 24 -7.70 8.76 9.18
CA HIS A 24 -6.28 8.44 9.11
C HIS A 24 -5.95 6.98 9.43
N GLY A 25 -6.96 6.09 9.54
CA GLY A 25 -6.76 4.72 10.01
C GLY A 25 -6.57 4.66 11.53
N VAL A 26 -6.19 3.49 12.00
CA VAL A 26 -5.94 3.28 13.42
C VAL A 26 -4.63 2.52 13.59
N SER A 27 -3.76 2.99 14.50
CA SER A 27 -2.57 2.25 14.90
C SER A 27 -2.96 1.16 15.92
N ALA A 28 -2.11 0.14 16.06
CA ALA A 28 -2.34 -0.92 17.05
C ALA A 28 -2.38 -0.36 18.49
N LEU A 29 -1.53 0.61 18.81
CA LEU A 29 -1.55 1.28 20.10
C LEU A 29 -2.84 2.09 20.31
N GLY A 30 -3.29 2.80 19.26
CA GLY A 30 -4.55 3.53 19.30
C GLY A 30 -5.74 2.59 19.51
N LEU A 31 -5.79 1.48 18.77
CA LEU A 31 -6.85 0.47 18.93
C LEU A 31 -6.83 -0.18 20.32
N GLN A 32 -5.65 -0.52 20.83
CA GLN A 32 -5.48 -1.07 22.17
C GLN A 32 -6.11 -0.16 23.22
N ARG A 33 -5.77 1.13 23.18
CA ARG A 33 -6.26 2.13 24.15
C ARG A 33 -7.77 2.32 24.08
N VAL A 34 -8.30 2.47 22.86
CA VAL A 34 -9.73 2.75 22.66
C VAL A 34 -10.61 1.55 23.04
N LEU A 35 -10.14 0.33 22.80
CA LEU A 35 -10.90 -0.87 23.13
C LEU A 35 -10.58 -1.45 24.52
N GLY A 36 -9.67 -0.85 25.27
CA GLY A 36 -9.25 -1.36 26.58
C GLY A 36 -8.60 -2.74 26.51
N LEU A 37 -7.87 -3.06 25.41
CA LEU A 37 -7.27 -4.37 25.25
C LEU A 37 -6.04 -4.50 26.14
N GLY A 38 -5.93 -5.59 26.90
CA GLY A 38 -4.83 -5.82 27.83
C GLY A 38 -3.45 -6.01 27.18
N SER A 39 -3.40 -6.21 25.85
CA SER A 39 -2.15 -6.46 25.11
C SER A 39 -2.10 -5.72 23.77
N TYR A 40 -0.97 -5.03 23.55
CA TYR A 40 -0.63 -4.46 22.24
C TYR A 40 -0.62 -5.52 21.12
N GLN A 41 -0.10 -6.70 21.44
CA GLN A 41 -0.02 -7.82 20.49
C GLN A 41 -1.41 -8.26 19.99
N THR A 42 -2.42 -8.25 20.90
CA THR A 42 -3.80 -8.56 20.53
C THR A 42 -4.34 -7.51 19.52
N ALA A 43 -4.16 -6.22 19.81
CA ALA A 43 -4.60 -5.16 18.90
C ALA A 43 -3.89 -5.22 17.55
N TRP A 44 -2.57 -5.47 17.56
CA TRP A 44 -1.75 -5.62 16.36
C TRP A 44 -2.25 -6.79 15.50
N MET A 45 -2.46 -7.95 16.12
CA MET A 45 -2.98 -9.15 15.45
C MET A 45 -4.37 -8.92 14.85
N MET A 46 -5.27 -8.25 15.59
CA MET A 46 -6.59 -7.89 15.09
C MET A 46 -6.49 -7.06 13.82
N LEU A 47 -5.68 -6.00 13.82
CA LEU A 47 -5.51 -5.15 12.64
C LEU A 47 -4.91 -5.91 11.45
N HIS A 48 -3.91 -6.75 11.66
CA HIS A 48 -3.32 -7.53 10.56
C HIS A 48 -4.30 -8.55 9.97
N ARG A 49 -5.13 -9.18 10.79
CA ARG A 49 -6.21 -10.05 10.29
C ARG A 49 -7.25 -9.26 9.48
N LEU A 50 -7.60 -8.05 9.90
CA LEU A 50 -8.51 -7.17 9.16
C LEU A 50 -7.90 -6.71 7.83
N ARG A 51 -6.60 -6.36 7.81
CA ARG A 51 -5.88 -5.96 6.59
C ARG A 51 -5.93 -7.03 5.52
N ARG A 52 -5.73 -8.30 5.89
CA ARG A 52 -5.86 -9.43 4.95
C ARG A 52 -7.25 -9.52 4.31
N ALA A 53 -8.28 -9.15 5.04
CA ALA A 53 -9.65 -9.14 4.54
C ALA A 53 -9.97 -7.90 3.67
N MET A 54 -9.12 -6.87 3.63
CA MET A 54 -9.36 -5.66 2.86
C MET A 54 -9.17 -5.86 1.35
N ILE A 55 -8.49 -6.91 0.95
CA ILE A 55 -8.31 -7.27 -0.46
C ILE A 55 -9.24 -8.42 -0.82
N ARG A 56 -10.20 -8.11 -1.71
CA ARG A 56 -11.12 -9.11 -2.24
C ARG A 56 -10.43 -9.90 -3.37
N PRO A 57 -10.45 -11.24 -3.34
CA PRO A 57 -10.05 -12.05 -4.48
C PRO A 57 -10.89 -11.69 -5.72
N GLY A 58 -10.28 -11.74 -6.90
CA GLY A 58 -10.97 -11.44 -8.16
C GLY A 58 -11.49 -10.00 -8.28
N ARG A 59 -10.83 -9.04 -7.60
CA ARG A 59 -11.16 -7.61 -7.76
C ARG A 59 -10.93 -7.17 -9.20
N GLU A 60 -11.84 -6.33 -9.72
CA GLU A 60 -11.74 -5.74 -11.05
C GLU A 60 -10.40 -5.04 -11.25
N ARG A 61 -9.81 -5.21 -12.43
CA ARG A 61 -8.59 -4.52 -12.84
C ARG A 61 -8.86 -3.02 -13.03
N LEU A 62 -7.81 -2.24 -13.05
CA LEU A 62 -7.86 -0.83 -13.46
C LEU A 62 -8.03 -0.76 -14.97
N ALA A 63 -8.73 0.26 -15.48
CA ALA A 63 -9.00 0.40 -16.90
C ALA A 63 -8.88 1.86 -17.38
N GLY A 64 -8.82 2.05 -18.70
CA GLY A 64 -8.72 3.37 -19.31
C GLY A 64 -7.31 3.93 -19.26
N VAL A 65 -7.15 5.17 -18.77
CA VAL A 65 -5.82 5.80 -18.61
C VAL A 65 -5.29 5.51 -17.22
N VAL A 66 -4.11 4.93 -17.11
CA VAL A 66 -3.49 4.52 -15.85
C VAL A 66 -2.05 5.05 -15.78
N GLU A 67 -1.74 5.85 -14.77
CA GLU A 67 -0.35 6.21 -14.44
C GLU A 67 0.30 5.10 -13.61
N VAL A 68 1.54 4.72 -13.97
CA VAL A 68 2.32 3.70 -13.26
C VAL A 68 3.73 4.21 -13.01
N ASP A 69 4.19 4.13 -11.76
CA ASP A 69 5.55 4.50 -11.33
C ASP A 69 5.92 3.82 -10.02
N GLU A 70 7.20 3.82 -9.66
CA GLU A 70 7.70 3.27 -8.42
C GLU A 70 8.01 4.36 -7.41
N THR A 71 7.89 3.98 -6.14
CA THR A 71 8.35 4.83 -5.03
C THR A 71 9.08 4.03 -3.98
N TYR A 72 9.97 4.70 -3.26
CA TYR A 72 10.73 4.10 -2.17
C TYR A 72 10.06 4.40 -0.83
N VAL A 73 9.82 3.36 -0.03
CA VAL A 73 9.17 3.44 1.29
C VAL A 73 10.10 2.88 2.35
N GLY A 74 10.16 3.52 3.52
CA GLY A 74 11.03 3.13 4.64
C GLY A 74 12.49 3.58 4.47
N GLY A 75 13.36 2.98 5.24
CA GLY A 75 14.78 3.37 5.34
C GLY A 75 15.03 4.38 6.46
N PRO A 76 16.30 4.75 6.72
CA PRO A 76 16.63 5.73 7.74
C PRO A 76 15.99 7.07 7.42
N ASP A 77 15.41 7.69 8.44
CA ASP A 77 14.89 9.04 8.36
C ASP A 77 16.02 9.99 7.92
N PRO A 78 15.86 10.73 6.79
CA PRO A 78 16.86 11.70 6.34
C PRO A 78 17.13 12.79 7.39
N TRP A 79 16.17 13.04 8.28
CA TRP A 79 16.26 14.04 9.35
C TRP A 79 16.84 13.49 10.65
N SER A 80 16.95 12.18 10.81
CA SER A 80 17.62 11.55 11.95
C SER A 80 19.16 11.61 11.81
N ARG A 81 19.69 12.73 11.37
CA ARG A 81 21.14 12.96 11.31
C ARG A 81 21.68 13.13 12.72
N LYS A 82 22.00 12.01 13.38
CA LYS A 82 23.04 12.07 14.42
C LYS A 82 24.30 12.62 13.76
N PRO A 83 24.98 13.65 14.36
CA PRO A 83 26.20 14.21 13.77
C PRO A 83 27.18 13.06 13.51
N ARG A 84 27.63 12.94 12.27
CA ARG A 84 28.61 11.93 11.88
C ARG A 84 29.90 12.19 12.63
N ARG A 85 30.12 11.46 13.71
CA ARG A 85 31.44 11.33 14.32
C ARG A 85 32.34 10.71 13.23
N LYS A 86 33.41 11.41 12.87
CA LYS A 86 34.36 11.01 11.81
C LYS A 86 34.95 9.63 12.15
N LEU A 87 34.36 8.56 11.67
CA LEU A 87 34.91 7.21 11.73
C LEU A 87 35.78 6.98 10.49
N ARG A 88 37.04 6.70 10.70
CA ARG A 88 38.16 6.56 9.73
C ARG A 88 38.07 5.33 8.81
N LYS A 89 37.01 4.55 8.79
CA LYS A 89 36.76 3.48 7.78
C LYS A 89 35.35 3.67 7.25
N LYS A 90 35.22 3.80 5.91
CA LYS A 90 33.93 3.75 5.22
C LYS A 90 33.33 2.38 5.52
N PRO A 91 32.26 2.22 6.31
CA PRO A 91 31.52 0.98 6.32
C PRO A 91 30.99 0.75 4.91
N ALA A 92 31.01 -0.50 4.45
CA ALA A 92 30.28 -0.90 3.26
C ALA A 92 28.89 -0.24 3.32
N ARG A 93 28.44 0.37 2.22
CA ARG A 93 27.13 1.05 2.16
C ARG A 93 26.12 0.12 2.80
N PRO A 94 25.42 0.53 3.90
CA PRO A 94 24.31 -0.27 4.37
C PRO A 94 23.33 -0.34 3.18
N GLN A 95 23.01 -1.53 2.72
CA GLN A 95 21.98 -1.75 1.73
C GLN A 95 20.77 -0.95 2.18
N SER A 96 20.27 -0.08 1.32
CA SER A 96 19.12 0.76 1.60
C SER A 96 17.99 -0.16 2.08
N LYS A 97 17.57 -0.07 3.34
CA LYS A 97 16.42 -0.78 3.89
C LYS A 97 15.08 -0.27 3.33
N LYS A 98 15.14 0.40 2.18
CA LYS A 98 13.95 0.92 1.50
C LYS A 98 13.31 -0.19 0.69
N SER A 99 12.01 -0.34 0.84
CA SER A 99 11.19 -1.19 -0.02
C SER A 99 10.77 -0.40 -1.26
N ILE A 100 10.79 -1.05 -2.41
CA ILE A 100 10.24 -0.50 -3.65
C ILE A 100 8.76 -0.84 -3.69
N VAL A 101 7.93 0.15 -3.95
CA VAL A 101 6.48 0.01 -4.10
C VAL A 101 6.09 0.54 -5.46
N VAL A 102 5.57 -0.33 -6.31
CA VAL A 102 4.93 0.06 -7.56
C VAL A 102 3.50 0.53 -7.28
N ILE A 103 3.10 1.59 -7.94
CA ILE A 103 1.80 2.24 -7.80
C ILE A 103 1.18 2.39 -9.17
N ALA A 104 -0.06 1.92 -9.34
CA ALA A 104 -0.89 2.18 -10.50
C ALA A 104 -2.12 2.99 -10.09
N VAL A 105 -2.44 4.04 -10.82
CA VAL A 105 -3.53 4.98 -10.53
C VAL A 105 -4.37 5.23 -11.77
N GLU A 106 -5.67 4.95 -11.73
CA GLU A 106 -6.61 5.38 -12.77
C GLU A 106 -6.71 6.91 -12.80
N VAL A 107 -6.57 7.48 -13.99
CA VAL A 107 -6.75 8.91 -14.23
C VAL A 107 -8.13 9.14 -14.83
N LEU A 108 -8.97 9.91 -14.14
CA LEU A 108 -10.32 10.21 -14.57
C LEU A 108 -10.35 11.47 -15.43
N GLN A 109 -11.08 11.41 -16.55
CA GLN A 109 -11.31 12.56 -17.40
C GLN A 109 -12.64 13.25 -17.01
N PRO A 110 -12.73 14.59 -17.04
CA PRO A 110 -11.67 15.55 -17.39
C PRO A 110 -10.72 15.83 -16.23
N LYS A 111 -10.98 15.33 -15.01
CA LYS A 111 -10.14 15.56 -13.83
C LYS A 111 -10.42 14.55 -12.74
N GLY A 112 -9.36 14.12 -12.05
CA GLY A 112 -9.46 13.32 -10.83
C GLY A 112 -8.69 12.02 -10.89
N PHE A 113 -8.75 11.28 -9.80
CA PHE A 113 -8.09 9.99 -9.63
C PHE A 113 -9.15 8.93 -9.31
N GLY A 114 -9.13 7.84 -10.03
CA GLY A 114 -9.96 6.67 -9.81
C GLY A 114 -9.40 5.76 -8.72
N ARG A 115 -9.37 4.49 -9.03
CA ARG A 115 -8.86 3.43 -8.16
C ARG A 115 -7.34 3.36 -8.23
N VAL A 116 -6.75 2.76 -7.21
CA VAL A 116 -5.30 2.49 -7.15
C VAL A 116 -5.03 1.02 -6.91
N ARG A 117 -3.83 0.58 -7.34
CA ARG A 117 -3.21 -0.68 -6.97
C ARG A 117 -1.79 -0.40 -6.50
N LEU A 118 -1.38 -1.08 -5.45
CA LEU A 118 -0.03 -0.96 -4.91
C LEU A 118 0.50 -2.36 -4.60
N ARG A 119 1.80 -2.56 -4.82
CA ARG A 119 2.51 -3.79 -4.46
C ARG A 119 3.95 -3.48 -4.13
N ARG A 120 4.50 -4.16 -3.15
CA ARG A 120 5.94 -4.21 -2.92
C ARG A 120 6.57 -5.12 -3.98
N VAL A 121 7.66 -4.66 -4.59
CA VAL A 121 8.41 -5.42 -5.59
C VAL A 121 9.87 -5.58 -5.16
N ALA A 122 10.54 -6.60 -5.70
CA ALA A 122 11.92 -6.89 -5.38
C ALA A 122 12.89 -5.87 -6.01
N ALA A 123 12.62 -5.49 -7.26
CA ALA A 123 13.41 -4.55 -8.04
C ALA A 123 12.51 -3.68 -8.93
N ALA A 124 13.06 -2.60 -9.48
CA ALA A 124 12.40 -1.78 -10.49
C ALA A 124 12.82 -2.24 -11.90
N ASP A 125 12.62 -3.51 -12.18
CA ASP A 125 12.91 -4.16 -13.45
C ASP A 125 11.65 -4.77 -14.07
N GLU A 126 11.75 -5.18 -15.32
CA GLU A 126 10.64 -5.75 -16.07
C GLU A 126 10.06 -7.00 -15.39
N ASP A 127 10.93 -7.89 -14.91
CA ASP A 127 10.52 -9.15 -14.26
C ASP A 127 9.67 -8.92 -12.99
N SER A 128 9.92 -7.83 -12.29
CA SER A 128 9.17 -7.46 -11.08
C SER A 128 7.90 -6.63 -11.39
N LEU A 129 7.94 -5.77 -12.41
CA LEU A 129 6.87 -4.80 -12.69
C LEU A 129 5.82 -5.33 -13.64
N LEU A 130 6.21 -6.11 -14.66
CA LEU A 130 5.27 -6.64 -15.65
C LEU A 130 4.18 -7.54 -15.02
N PRO A 131 4.50 -8.50 -14.13
CA PRO A 131 3.46 -9.30 -13.47
C PRO A 131 2.46 -8.46 -12.67
N PHE A 132 2.91 -7.36 -12.06
CA PHE A 132 2.01 -6.44 -11.38
C PHE A 132 1.05 -5.74 -12.35
N VAL A 133 1.55 -5.27 -13.49
CA VAL A 133 0.73 -4.61 -14.52
C VAL A 133 -0.31 -5.57 -15.07
N LEU A 134 0.09 -6.77 -15.48
CA LEU A 134 -0.80 -7.81 -16.05
C LEU A 134 -1.92 -8.22 -15.07
N GLU A 135 -1.64 -8.28 -13.78
CA GLU A 135 -2.65 -8.61 -12.77
C GLU A 135 -3.57 -7.42 -12.45
N SER A 136 -3.03 -6.20 -12.49
CA SER A 136 -3.68 -5.01 -11.94
C SER A 136 -4.44 -4.17 -12.95
N ILE A 137 -4.09 -4.24 -14.25
CA ILE A 137 -4.59 -3.36 -15.31
C ILE A 137 -5.19 -4.20 -16.43
N GLU A 138 -6.35 -3.78 -16.96
CA GLU A 138 -7.00 -4.44 -18.10
C GLU A 138 -6.19 -4.21 -19.39
N PRO A 139 -5.98 -5.26 -20.22
CA PRO A 139 -5.46 -5.07 -21.58
C PRO A 139 -6.29 -4.06 -22.37
N GLY A 140 -5.66 -3.35 -23.29
CA GLY A 140 -6.29 -2.24 -24.03
C GLY A 140 -6.24 -0.89 -23.31
N SER A 141 -5.80 -0.85 -22.04
CA SER A 141 -5.61 0.40 -21.30
C SER A 141 -4.40 1.17 -21.82
N THR A 142 -4.43 2.50 -21.70
CA THR A 142 -3.29 3.39 -21.93
C THR A 142 -2.51 3.54 -20.64
N ILE A 143 -1.23 3.15 -20.65
CA ILE A 143 -0.35 3.22 -19.47
C ILE A 143 0.65 4.35 -19.65
N HIS A 144 0.52 5.38 -18.81
CA HIS A 144 1.49 6.46 -18.69
C HIS A 144 2.61 6.04 -17.73
N THR A 145 3.84 6.03 -18.25
CA THR A 145 5.04 5.71 -17.44
C THR A 145 6.12 6.75 -17.66
N ASP A 146 7.14 6.68 -16.82
CA ASP A 146 8.42 7.33 -17.10
C ASP A 146 9.14 6.68 -18.30
N GLY A 147 10.33 7.17 -18.62
CA GLY A 147 11.17 6.66 -19.71
C GLY A 147 11.81 5.30 -19.41
N SER A 148 11.55 4.64 -18.28
CA SER A 148 12.21 3.41 -17.84
C SER A 148 12.10 2.29 -18.87
N ALA A 149 13.20 1.53 -19.04
CA ALA A 149 13.24 0.36 -19.92
C ALA A 149 12.37 -0.79 -19.41
N ALA A 150 12.08 -0.83 -18.10
CA ALA A 150 11.26 -1.86 -17.46
C ALA A 150 9.82 -1.94 -17.98
N TYR A 151 9.34 -0.91 -18.68
CA TYR A 151 8.00 -0.85 -19.28
C TYR A 151 8.02 -1.02 -20.80
N ARG A 152 9.14 -1.48 -21.39
CA ARG A 152 9.29 -1.50 -22.86
C ARG A 152 8.37 -2.53 -23.52
N SER A 153 8.14 -3.67 -22.89
CA SER A 153 7.33 -4.77 -23.42
C SER A 153 5.81 -4.59 -23.26
N LEU A 154 5.34 -3.52 -22.63
CA LEU A 154 3.89 -3.31 -22.46
C LEU A 154 3.06 -3.42 -23.75
N PRO A 155 3.50 -2.90 -24.91
CA PRO A 155 2.77 -3.05 -26.16
C PRO A 155 2.60 -4.51 -26.58
N ASP A 156 3.58 -5.37 -26.32
CA ASP A 156 3.55 -6.80 -26.65
C ASP A 156 2.47 -7.56 -25.85
N HIS A 157 2.03 -6.96 -24.74
CA HIS A 157 0.97 -7.47 -23.86
C HIS A 157 -0.39 -6.78 -24.04
N GLY A 158 -0.56 -6.02 -25.13
CA GLY A 158 -1.84 -5.41 -25.48
C GLY A 158 -2.14 -4.08 -24.78
N TYR A 159 -1.13 -3.38 -24.27
CA TYR A 159 -1.29 -2.04 -23.69
C TYR A 159 -0.81 -0.96 -24.65
N VAL A 160 -1.46 0.20 -24.60
CA VAL A 160 -0.96 1.41 -25.25
C VAL A 160 0.00 2.10 -24.27
N ARG A 161 1.30 2.11 -24.59
CA ARG A 161 2.27 2.80 -23.77
C ARG A 161 2.40 4.26 -24.17
N ASP A 162 2.07 5.16 -23.26
CA ASP A 162 2.38 6.59 -23.35
C ASP A 162 3.55 6.91 -22.41
N LYS A 163 4.65 7.33 -23.03
CA LYS A 163 5.93 7.52 -22.33
C LYS A 163 6.23 9.00 -22.17
N THR A 164 6.40 9.46 -20.93
CA THR A 164 6.93 10.79 -20.66
C THR A 164 8.42 10.71 -20.29
N VAL A 165 9.28 11.28 -21.13
CA VAL A 165 10.73 11.32 -20.87
C VAL A 165 11.02 12.43 -19.86
N ILE A 166 11.25 12.06 -18.60
CA ILE A 166 11.53 13.01 -17.51
C ILE A 166 13.01 13.43 -17.51
N LEU A 167 13.91 12.57 -17.99
CA LEU A 167 15.34 12.88 -18.06
C LEU A 167 15.60 13.94 -19.15
N GLY A 168 16.05 15.13 -18.73
CA GLY A 168 16.35 16.24 -19.65
C GLY A 168 15.14 17.12 -20.00
N SER A 169 13.94 16.84 -19.49
CA SER A 169 12.80 17.76 -19.60
C SER A 169 12.97 18.94 -18.62
N ALA A 170 12.54 20.14 -19.04
CA ALA A 170 12.48 21.31 -18.15
C ALA A 170 11.40 21.17 -17.05
N GLU A 171 10.52 20.18 -17.17
CA GLU A 171 9.40 19.95 -16.24
C GLU A 171 9.77 18.91 -15.17
N PRO A 172 9.45 19.20 -13.90
CA PRO A 172 9.63 18.26 -12.81
C PRO A 172 8.74 16.98 -12.96
N ALA A 173 9.22 15.85 -12.49
CA ALA A 173 8.51 14.54 -12.56
C ALA A 173 7.05 14.58 -12.06
N HIS A 174 6.74 15.40 -11.06
CA HIS A 174 5.37 15.55 -10.52
C HIS A 174 4.40 16.25 -11.47
N VAL A 175 4.88 16.88 -12.53
CA VAL A 175 4.06 17.47 -13.60
C VAL A 175 3.68 16.40 -14.61
N SER A 176 4.59 15.47 -14.88
CA SER A 176 4.44 14.44 -15.90
C SER A 176 3.54 13.27 -15.47
N LEU A 177 3.59 12.85 -14.19
CA LEU A 177 2.81 11.76 -13.60
C LEU A 177 2.15 12.22 -12.28
N PRO A 178 1.24 13.21 -12.31
CA PRO A 178 0.74 13.87 -11.11
C PRO A 178 -0.09 12.95 -10.21
N ALA A 179 -0.80 11.97 -10.77
CA ALA A 179 -1.66 11.07 -10.01
C ALA A 179 -0.83 10.12 -9.14
N VAL A 180 0.16 9.44 -9.74
CA VAL A 180 1.06 8.53 -9.02
C VAL A 180 1.84 9.27 -7.94
N HIS A 181 2.45 10.41 -8.27
CA HIS A 181 3.19 11.20 -7.28
C HIS A 181 2.31 11.68 -6.13
N ARG A 182 1.06 12.06 -6.40
CA ARG A 182 0.10 12.42 -5.36
C ARG A 182 -0.23 11.24 -4.44
N VAL A 183 -0.47 10.06 -5.02
CA VAL A 183 -0.74 8.84 -4.25
C VAL A 183 0.47 8.43 -3.42
N ALA A 184 1.68 8.47 -4.00
CA ALA A 184 2.93 8.20 -3.29
C ALA A 184 3.13 9.13 -2.08
N ALA A 185 2.88 10.43 -2.25
CA ALA A 185 2.96 11.40 -1.15
C ALA A 185 1.94 11.12 -0.04
N LEU A 186 0.70 10.75 -0.41
CA LEU A 186 -0.35 10.39 0.55
C LEU A 186 -0.01 9.10 1.31
N LEU A 187 0.51 8.08 0.61
CA LEU A 187 0.99 6.84 1.23
C LEU A 187 2.09 7.10 2.25
N LYS A 188 3.13 7.84 1.86
CA LYS A 188 4.25 8.18 2.76
C LYS A 188 3.79 8.96 3.98
N ARG A 189 2.91 9.95 3.78
CA ARG A 189 2.31 10.72 4.88
C ARG A 189 1.50 9.84 5.83
N TRP A 190 0.72 8.92 5.29
CA TRP A 190 -0.09 8.01 6.09
C TRP A 190 0.77 7.04 6.89
N LEU A 191 1.79 6.44 6.27
CA LEU A 191 2.73 5.54 6.96
C LEU A 191 3.49 6.26 8.07
N LEU A 192 3.91 7.51 7.84
CA LEU A 192 4.61 8.29 8.85
C LEU A 192 3.67 8.75 9.97
N GLY A 193 2.52 9.32 9.63
CA GLY A 193 1.59 9.94 10.59
C GLY A 193 0.85 8.94 11.47
N THR A 194 0.42 7.79 10.89
CA THR A 194 -0.36 6.79 11.63
C THR A 194 0.51 5.71 12.25
N HIS A 195 1.61 5.34 11.60
CA HIS A 195 2.47 4.22 11.99
C HIS A 195 3.89 4.66 12.36
N HIS A 196 4.16 5.98 12.40
CA HIS A 196 5.46 6.57 12.76
C HIS A 196 6.65 5.97 11.99
N GLY A 197 6.42 5.53 10.76
CA GLY A 197 7.44 4.88 9.94
C GLY A 197 7.90 3.50 10.44
N SER A 198 7.26 2.94 11.47
CA SER A 198 7.64 1.66 12.10
C SER A 198 7.12 0.43 11.35
N VAL A 199 6.90 0.54 10.05
CA VAL A 199 6.43 -0.58 9.21
C VAL A 199 7.64 -1.40 8.76
N GLN A 200 7.66 -2.67 9.15
CA GLN A 200 8.71 -3.59 8.74
C GLN A 200 8.51 -3.99 7.27
N PRO A 201 9.60 -4.19 6.49
CA PRO A 201 9.48 -4.54 5.06
C PRO A 201 8.62 -5.77 4.79
N HIS A 202 8.71 -6.82 5.61
CA HIS A 202 7.92 -8.05 5.46
C HIS A 202 6.42 -7.88 5.79
N GLN A 203 6.03 -6.77 6.40
CA GLN A 203 4.64 -6.46 6.73
C GLN A 203 4.05 -5.38 5.82
N LEU A 204 4.88 -4.76 4.97
CA LEU A 204 4.49 -3.60 4.19
C LEU A 204 3.27 -3.88 3.31
N ASP A 205 3.19 -5.07 2.70
CA ASP A 205 2.07 -5.43 1.83
C ASP A 205 0.72 -5.33 2.54
N ALA A 206 0.63 -5.77 3.80
CA ALA A 206 -0.59 -5.63 4.59
C ALA A 206 -1.01 -4.15 4.81
N TYR A 207 -0.04 -3.25 4.93
CA TYR A 207 -0.33 -1.81 5.03
C TYR A 207 -0.70 -1.22 3.66
N LEU A 208 -0.09 -1.68 2.56
CA LEU A 208 -0.49 -1.28 1.21
C LEU A 208 -1.93 -1.71 0.91
N ASP A 209 -2.35 -2.88 1.39
CA ASP A 209 -3.72 -3.37 1.28
C ASP A 209 -4.71 -2.46 2.02
N GLU A 210 -4.41 -2.07 3.27
CA GLU A 210 -5.22 -1.10 4.01
C GLU A 210 -5.29 0.24 3.29
N PHE A 211 -4.15 0.77 2.83
CA PHE A 211 -4.11 2.03 2.10
C PHE A 211 -4.96 1.96 0.82
N THR A 212 -4.81 0.91 0.02
CA THR A 212 -5.59 0.66 -1.20
C THR A 212 -7.09 0.60 -0.90
N PHE A 213 -7.49 -0.17 0.12
CA PHE A 213 -8.88 -0.28 0.54
C PHE A 213 -9.48 1.09 0.89
N ARG A 214 -8.77 1.88 1.67
CA ARG A 214 -9.20 3.19 2.14
C ARG A 214 -9.23 4.21 1.01
N PHE A 215 -8.19 4.25 0.18
CA PHE A 215 -8.09 5.18 -0.93
C PHE A 215 -9.20 4.94 -1.96
N ASN A 216 -9.43 3.70 -2.35
CA ASN A 216 -10.46 3.35 -3.34
C ASN A 216 -11.90 3.61 -2.86
N ARG A 217 -12.08 3.82 -1.56
CA ARG A 217 -13.39 4.11 -0.94
C ARG A 217 -13.46 5.50 -0.30
N ARG A 218 -12.50 6.38 -0.61
CA ARG A 218 -12.41 7.72 -0.02
C ARG A 218 -13.62 8.60 -0.29
N SER A 219 -14.28 8.40 -1.42
CA SER A 219 -15.50 9.15 -1.84
C SER A 219 -16.79 8.51 -1.33
N SER A 220 -16.74 7.38 -0.62
CA SER A 220 -17.95 6.75 -0.08
C SER A 220 -18.64 7.65 0.94
N ARG A 221 -19.90 8.00 0.67
CA ARG A 221 -20.73 8.81 1.55
C ARG A 221 -21.29 8.01 2.73
N SER A 222 -21.41 6.68 2.60
CA SER A 222 -21.93 5.80 3.64
C SER A 222 -20.82 5.00 4.32
N ARG A 223 -20.43 5.43 5.52
CA ARG A 223 -19.43 4.72 6.33
C ARG A 223 -19.95 3.39 6.88
N GLY A 224 -21.24 3.31 7.17
CA GLY A 224 -21.89 2.07 7.58
C GLY A 224 -21.73 0.96 6.54
N LEU A 225 -21.88 1.26 5.25
CA LEU A 225 -21.67 0.29 4.17
C LEU A 225 -20.21 -0.22 4.12
N LEU A 226 -19.23 0.61 4.45
CA LEU A 226 -17.84 0.18 4.52
C LEU A 226 -17.61 -0.82 5.65
N PHE A 227 -18.27 -0.61 6.79
CA PHE A 227 -18.25 -1.55 7.91
C PHE A 227 -18.80 -2.91 7.49
N TYR A 228 -20.00 -2.94 6.89
CA TYR A 228 -20.62 -4.20 6.45
C TYR A 228 -19.79 -4.90 5.38
N ARG A 229 -19.28 -4.19 4.38
CA ARG A 229 -18.43 -4.76 3.34
C ARG A 229 -17.14 -5.37 3.88
N LEU A 230 -16.50 -4.69 4.86
CA LEU A 230 -15.33 -5.28 5.49
C LEU A 230 -15.71 -6.48 6.35
N LEU A 231 -16.83 -6.43 7.04
CA LEU A 231 -17.32 -7.56 7.86
C LEU A 231 -17.59 -8.80 7.02
N GLU A 232 -18.25 -8.67 5.88
CA GLU A 232 -18.49 -9.76 4.92
C GLU A 232 -17.16 -10.39 4.45
N GLN A 233 -16.19 -9.56 4.10
CA GLN A 233 -14.87 -10.03 3.69
C GLN A 233 -14.12 -10.73 4.83
N VAL A 234 -14.23 -10.21 6.05
CA VAL A 234 -13.62 -10.79 7.25
C VAL A 234 -14.17 -12.19 7.54
N VAL A 235 -15.49 -12.39 7.37
CA VAL A 235 -16.13 -13.71 7.54
C VAL A 235 -15.63 -14.69 6.48
N ALA A 236 -15.51 -14.26 5.24
CA ALA A 236 -15.04 -15.11 4.12
C ALA A 236 -13.52 -15.37 4.13
N THR A 237 -12.74 -14.57 4.87
CA THR A 237 -11.26 -14.69 4.89
C THR A 237 -10.81 -15.84 5.79
N THR A 238 -9.95 -16.70 5.25
CA THR A 238 -9.35 -17.83 5.99
C THR A 238 -8.63 -17.37 7.26
N PRO A 239 -8.81 -18.04 8.39
CA PRO A 239 -8.14 -17.72 9.65
C PRO A 239 -6.61 -17.84 9.54
N VAL A 240 -5.90 -17.00 10.26
CA VAL A 240 -4.44 -17.08 10.39
C VAL A 240 -4.02 -16.95 11.83
N THR A 241 -2.93 -17.65 12.18
CA THR A 241 -2.34 -17.58 13.51
C THR A 241 -1.47 -16.34 13.68
N TYR A 242 -1.18 -15.99 14.94
CA TYR A 242 -0.18 -14.95 15.22
C TYR A 242 1.19 -15.31 14.64
N ARG A 243 1.61 -16.57 14.77
CA ARG A 243 2.90 -17.05 14.25
C ARG A 243 3.02 -16.80 12.75
N THR A 244 1.99 -17.13 11.98
CA THR A 244 1.94 -16.87 10.52
C THR A 244 2.07 -15.38 10.20
N LEU A 245 1.43 -14.49 10.99
CA LEU A 245 1.48 -13.05 10.77
C LEU A 245 2.81 -12.41 11.19
N ALA A 246 3.49 -12.99 12.18
CA ALA A 246 4.75 -12.48 12.72
C ALA A 246 5.98 -13.04 12.00
N ASP A 247 5.83 -14.10 11.23
CA ASP A 247 6.92 -14.77 10.55
C ASP A 247 7.48 -13.90 9.40
N LYS A 248 8.81 -13.74 9.40
CA LYS A 248 9.53 -12.93 8.41
C LYS A 248 9.70 -13.63 7.06
N HIS A 249 9.43 -14.92 6.99
CA HIS A 249 9.71 -15.77 5.82
C HIS A 249 8.46 -16.18 5.04
N ASN A 250 7.24 -15.87 5.50
CA ASN A 250 5.98 -16.37 4.94
C ASN A 250 5.13 -15.32 4.23
N LEU A 251 5.72 -14.23 3.72
CA LEU A 251 5.00 -13.23 2.91
C LEU A 251 5.82 -12.83 1.71
#